data_7511bb828a4947b4f79601c525c1b724
#
_entry.id   7511bb828a4947b4f79601c525c1b724
#
_cell.length_a   1.000
_cell.length_b   1.000
_cell.length_c   1.000
_cell.angle_alpha   90.00
_cell.angle_beta   90.00
_cell.angle_gamma   90.00
#
_symmetry.space_group_name_H-M   'P 1'
#
loop_
_entity.id
_entity.type
_entity.pdbx_description
1 polymer ?
#
loop_
_entity_poly.entity_id
_entity_poly.type
_entity_poly.pdbx_seq_one_letter_code
_entity_poly.pdbx_strand_id
1 'polypeptide(L)'
;MREIKKHIFLETISYENRHMSPRNLYIIRGEERSLMVDTSNNTERDWTILKGMIDALGIDCRKLDIFITHEHPDHTGLVPKLQELGARAFMNPDETRKRVDLLHSYLA
;
A
#
# COMPACT_ATOMS: atom_id res chain seq x y z
N MET A 1 -3.40 12.32 9.16
CA MET A 1 -3.33 12.46 7.70
C MET A 1 -3.21 13.94 7.33
N ARG A 2 -2.40 14.25 6.33
CA ARG A 2 -2.26 15.63 5.85
C ARG A 2 -2.05 15.66 4.34
N GLU A 3 -2.51 16.73 3.72
CA GLU A 3 -2.23 17.00 2.31
C GLU A 3 -0.87 17.67 2.21
N ILE A 4 0.10 16.99 1.58
CA ILE A 4 1.48 17.49 1.45
C ILE A 4 1.69 18.31 0.18
N LYS A 5 0.90 18.04 -0.85
CA LYS A 5 0.77 18.83 -2.08
C LYS A 5 -0.65 18.65 -2.57
N LYS A 6 -1.10 19.50 -3.49
CA LYS A 6 -2.47 19.42 -4.02
C LYS A 6 -2.77 17.98 -4.49
N HIS A 7 -3.80 17.36 -3.89
CA HIS A 7 -4.26 16.00 -4.17
C HIS A 7 -3.32 14.87 -3.74
N ILE A 8 -2.21 15.17 -3.03
CA ILE A 8 -1.30 14.15 -2.51
C ILE A 8 -1.39 14.16 -0.98
N PHE A 9 -1.81 13.03 -0.42
CA PHE A 9 -2.07 12.88 1.01
C PHE A 9 -1.11 11.88 1.64
N LEU A 10 -0.69 12.17 2.87
CA LEU A 10 0.21 11.35 3.65
C LEU A 10 -0.43 10.98 4.98
N GLU A 11 -0.42 9.69 5.31
CA GLU A 11 -0.68 9.17 6.65
C GLU A 11 0.54 8.40 7.11
N THR A 12 0.88 8.52 8.39
CA THR A 12 2.02 7.80 8.97
C THR A 12 1.52 6.85 10.06
N ILE A 13 1.91 5.57 9.95
CA ILE A 13 1.67 4.57 10.99
C ILE A 13 2.96 4.43 11.79
N SER A 14 2.91 4.81 13.07
CA SER A 14 4.05 4.70 13.98
C SER A 14 3.93 3.45 14.84
N TYR A 15 5.06 2.85 15.17
CA TYR A 15 5.12 1.63 15.98
C TYR A 15 5.89 1.90 17.26
N GLU A 16 5.45 1.31 18.38
CA GLU A 16 6.12 1.44 19.67
C GLU A 16 7.48 0.73 19.68
N ASN A 17 7.62 -0.30 18.86
CA ASN A 17 8.86 -1.07 18.75
C ASN A 17 9.91 -0.23 18.02
N ARG A 18 11.04 0.05 18.71
CA ARG A 18 12.14 0.86 18.17
C ARG A 18 12.82 0.24 16.95
N HIS A 19 12.63 -1.06 16.73
CA HIS A 19 13.22 -1.77 15.58
C HIS A 19 12.34 -1.69 14.34
N MET A 20 11.14 -1.10 14.45
CA MET A 20 10.21 -0.94 13.33
C MET A 20 10.15 0.52 12.92
N SER A 21 10.54 0.79 11.66
CA SER A 21 10.43 2.13 11.10
C SER A 21 8.97 2.51 10.90
N PRO A 22 8.61 3.80 11.07
CA PRO A 22 7.28 4.26 10.73
C PRO A 22 6.94 3.96 9.27
N ARG A 23 5.68 3.65 9.00
CA ARG A 23 5.20 3.36 7.65
C ARG A 23 4.44 4.55 7.12
N ASN A 24 4.90 5.11 6.00
CA ASN A 24 4.23 6.21 5.34
C ASN A 24 3.29 5.68 4.26
N LEU A 25 2.05 6.13 4.28
CA LEU A 25 1.03 5.79 3.30
C LEU A 25 0.74 7.02 2.45
N TYR A 26 0.90 6.90 1.14
CA TYR A 26 0.63 7.99 0.21
C TYR A 26 -0.56 7.66 -0.67
N ILE A 27 -1.47 8.62 -0.83
CA ILE A 27 -2.56 8.54 -1.79
C ILE A 27 -2.55 9.79 -2.66
N ILE A 28 -2.58 9.57 -3.97
CA ILE A 28 -2.83 10.61 -4.95
C ILE A 28 -4.30 10.51 -5.35
N ARG A 29 -5.10 11.50 -4.96
CA ARG A 29 -6.53 11.51 -5.25
C ARG A 29 -6.80 12.09 -6.63
N GLY A 30 -7.31 11.25 -7.53
CA GLY A 30 -7.70 11.65 -8.87
C GLY A 30 -9.19 11.86 -9.00
N GLU A 31 -9.63 12.44 -10.10
CA GLU A 31 -11.06 12.68 -10.37
C GLU A 31 -11.82 11.37 -10.61
N GLU A 32 -11.26 10.47 -11.42
CA GLU A 32 -11.89 9.20 -11.76
C GLU A 32 -11.33 8.06 -10.93
N ARG A 33 -10.02 7.97 -10.83
CA ARG A 33 -9.32 6.94 -10.06
C ARG A 33 -8.27 7.58 -9.17
N SER A 34 -7.96 6.91 -8.07
CA SER A 34 -6.93 7.34 -7.13
C SER A 34 -5.83 6.29 -7.07
N LEU A 35 -4.63 6.70 -6.67
CA LEU A 35 -3.46 5.84 -6.59
C LEU A 35 -2.92 5.83 -5.16
N MET A 36 -2.77 4.64 -4.58
CA MET A 36 -2.07 4.42 -3.32
C MET A 36 -0.70 3.81 -3.63
N VAL A 37 0.35 4.32 -3.00
CA VAL A 37 1.70 3.77 -3.14
C VAL A 37 1.97 2.88 -1.94
N ASP A 38 2.05 1.57 -2.17
CA ASP A 38 2.18 0.52 -1.15
C ASP A 38 1.00 0.48 -0.17
N THR A 39 0.95 -0.56 0.63
CA THR A 39 0.04 -0.70 1.76
C THR A 39 0.86 -0.85 3.03
N SER A 40 0.40 -1.63 3.99
CA SER A 40 1.09 -1.84 5.25
C SER A 40 0.94 -3.29 5.70
N ASN A 41 1.35 -3.58 6.94
CA ASN A 41 1.24 -4.92 7.52
C ASN A 41 -0.23 -5.34 7.66
N ASN A 42 -0.47 -6.65 7.54
CA ASN A 42 -1.81 -7.20 7.72
C ASN A 42 -2.13 -7.33 9.22
N THR A 43 -2.35 -6.19 9.86
CA THR A 43 -2.81 -6.12 11.25
C THR A 43 -4.11 -5.31 11.30
N GLU A 44 -4.90 -5.55 12.33
CA GLU A 44 -6.14 -4.81 12.53
C GLU A 44 -5.90 -3.32 12.68
N ARG A 45 -4.86 -2.95 13.41
CA ARG A 45 -4.50 -1.54 13.62
C ARG A 45 -4.12 -0.86 12.30
N ASP A 46 -3.25 -1.48 11.52
CA ASP A 46 -2.81 -0.91 10.25
C ASP A 46 -3.99 -0.81 9.27
N TRP A 47 -4.85 -1.82 9.24
CA TRP A 47 -6.05 -1.81 8.41
C TRP A 47 -6.99 -0.65 8.79
N THR A 48 -7.21 -0.45 10.09
CA THR A 48 -8.08 0.62 10.57
C THR A 48 -7.56 2.00 10.15
N ILE A 49 -6.25 2.22 10.25
CA ILE A 49 -5.63 3.49 9.87
C ILE A 49 -5.71 3.69 8.35
N LEU A 50 -5.32 2.67 7.58
CA LEU A 50 -5.31 2.76 6.12
C LEU A 50 -6.73 2.93 5.55
N LYS A 51 -7.67 2.12 6.02
CA LYS A 51 -9.06 2.23 5.57
C LYS A 51 -9.68 3.55 5.99
N GLY A 52 -9.32 4.04 7.18
CA GLY A 52 -9.75 5.36 7.66
C GLY A 52 -9.28 6.49 6.75
N MET A 53 -8.05 6.40 6.23
CA MET A 53 -7.53 7.36 5.26
C MET A 53 -8.35 7.35 3.96
N ILE A 54 -8.62 6.16 3.44
CA ILE A 54 -9.41 5.98 2.21
C ILE A 54 -10.82 6.57 2.40
N ASP A 55 -11.45 6.25 3.53
CA ASP A 55 -12.81 6.73 3.83
C ASP A 55 -12.86 8.24 4.03
N ALA A 56 -11.86 8.80 4.73
CA ALA A 56 -11.78 10.25 4.96
C ALA A 56 -11.63 11.03 3.64
N LEU A 57 -10.98 10.43 2.65
CA LEU A 57 -10.81 11.02 1.32
C LEU A 57 -12.01 10.78 0.39
N GLY A 58 -13.01 10.02 0.85
CA GLY A 58 -14.18 9.69 0.05
C GLY A 58 -13.88 8.80 -1.15
N ILE A 59 -12.83 8.00 -1.08
CA ILE A 59 -12.40 7.16 -2.19
C ILE A 59 -13.17 5.84 -2.20
N ASP A 60 -13.73 5.49 -3.36
CA ASP A 60 -14.32 4.18 -3.61
C ASP A 60 -13.20 3.21 -3.98
N CYS A 61 -13.06 2.11 -3.22
CA CYS A 61 -12.00 1.14 -3.48
C CYS A 61 -12.06 0.51 -4.87
N ARG A 62 -13.23 0.47 -5.50
CA ARG A 62 -13.37 0.00 -6.89
C ARG A 62 -12.68 0.93 -7.89
N LYS A 63 -12.33 2.14 -7.47
CA LYS A 63 -11.62 3.15 -8.26
C LYS A 63 -10.25 3.46 -7.66
N LEU A 64 -9.70 2.53 -6.88
CA LEU A 64 -8.39 2.67 -6.26
C LEU A 64 -7.41 1.74 -6.94
N ASP A 65 -6.29 2.30 -7.38
CA ASP A 65 -5.14 1.56 -7.86
C ASP A 65 -4.05 1.59 -6.79
N ILE A 66 -3.36 0.47 -6.64
CA ILE A 66 -2.27 0.32 -5.66
C ILE A 66 -1.00 0.00 -6.44
N PHE A 67 0.01 0.85 -6.32
CA PHE A 67 1.32 0.59 -6.90
C PHE A 67 2.24 0.02 -5.82
N ILE A 68 2.75 -1.18 -6.03
CA ILE A 68 3.61 -1.89 -5.09
C ILE A 68 5.06 -1.66 -5.47
N THR A 69 5.83 -1.05 -4.56
CA THR A 69 7.26 -0.79 -4.78
C THR A 69 8.13 -1.97 -4.37
N HIS A 70 7.71 -2.74 -3.35
CA HIS A 70 8.44 -3.89 -2.82
C HIS A 70 7.47 -5.02 -2.45
N GLU A 71 7.89 -6.26 -2.63
CA GLU A 71 7.09 -7.45 -2.27
C GLU A 71 7.13 -7.80 -0.77
N HIS A 72 7.70 -6.97 0.07
CA HIS A 72 7.79 -7.24 1.50
C HIS A 72 6.41 -7.12 2.17
N PRO A 73 6.12 -7.94 3.20
CA PRO A 73 4.81 -7.94 3.85
C PRO A 73 4.39 -6.59 4.44
N ASP A 74 5.34 -5.75 4.84
CA ASP A 74 5.07 -4.40 5.33
C ASP A 74 4.61 -3.43 4.23
N HIS A 75 4.71 -3.83 2.97
CA HIS A 75 4.22 -3.07 1.82
C HIS A 75 2.99 -3.70 1.18
N THR A 76 2.87 -5.02 1.22
CA THR A 76 1.82 -5.78 0.49
C THR A 76 0.75 -6.37 1.40
N GLY A 77 0.91 -6.31 2.71
CA GLY A 77 0.07 -7.06 3.66
C GLY A 77 -1.42 -6.79 3.55
N LEU A 78 -1.83 -5.58 3.18
CA LEU A 78 -3.23 -5.21 3.09
C LEU A 78 -3.79 -5.24 1.66
N VAL A 79 -2.96 -5.58 0.67
CA VAL A 79 -3.41 -5.67 -0.74
C VAL A 79 -4.60 -6.62 -0.90
N PRO A 80 -4.59 -7.84 -0.34
CA PRO A 80 -5.73 -8.75 -0.52
C PRO A 80 -7.04 -8.17 0.01
N LYS A 81 -7.02 -7.49 1.15
CA LYS A 81 -8.23 -6.86 1.72
C LYS A 81 -8.77 -5.76 0.81
N LEU A 82 -7.90 -4.96 0.24
CA LEU A 82 -8.30 -3.91 -0.69
C LEU A 82 -8.81 -4.49 -2.00
N GLN A 83 -8.20 -5.58 -2.49
CA GLN A 83 -8.66 -6.26 -3.70
C GLN A 83 -10.07 -6.85 -3.51
N GLU A 84 -10.38 -7.37 -2.33
CA GLU A 84 -11.74 -7.82 -2.01
C GLU A 84 -12.76 -6.70 -2.12
N LEU A 85 -12.35 -5.46 -1.88
CA LEU A 85 -13.19 -4.28 -2.02
C LEU A 85 -13.18 -3.69 -3.43
N GLY A 86 -12.46 -4.31 -4.37
CA GLY A 86 -12.44 -3.94 -5.77
C GLY A 86 -11.22 -3.18 -6.25
N ALA A 87 -10.22 -2.95 -5.39
CA ALA A 87 -9.00 -2.26 -5.80
C ALA A 87 -8.15 -3.12 -6.74
N ARG A 88 -7.36 -2.44 -7.59
CA ARG A 88 -6.42 -3.10 -8.50
C ARG A 88 -4.99 -2.85 -8.01
N ALA A 89 -4.16 -3.88 -8.05
CA ALA A 89 -2.76 -3.78 -7.63
C ALA A 89 -1.83 -3.97 -8.83
N PHE A 90 -0.77 -3.17 -8.87
CA PHE A 90 0.24 -3.19 -9.93
C PHE A 90 1.63 -3.24 -9.30
N MET A 91 2.52 -4.00 -9.92
CA MET A 91 3.91 -4.13 -9.46
C MET A 91 4.84 -4.04 -10.66
N ASN A 92 6.05 -3.52 -10.44
CA ASN A 92 7.07 -3.48 -11.47
C ASN A 92 7.44 -4.92 -11.87
N PRO A 93 7.30 -5.31 -13.16
CA PRO A 93 7.65 -6.65 -13.62
C PRO A 93 9.09 -7.04 -13.32
N ASP A 94 10.02 -6.09 -13.37
CA ASP A 94 11.44 -6.36 -13.12
C ASP A 94 11.69 -6.76 -11.67
N GLU A 95 10.98 -6.16 -10.72
CA GLU A 95 11.06 -6.54 -9.31
C GLU A 95 10.55 -7.96 -9.09
N THR A 96 9.42 -8.30 -9.70
CA THR A 96 8.85 -9.64 -9.65
C THR A 96 9.83 -10.67 -10.25
N ARG A 97 10.43 -10.34 -11.39
CA ARG A 97 11.40 -11.23 -12.07
C ARG A 97 12.62 -11.47 -11.19
N LYS A 98 13.18 -10.44 -10.58
CA LYS A 98 14.31 -10.56 -9.66
C LYS A 98 14.00 -11.50 -8.51
N ARG A 99 12.79 -11.43 -7.97
CA ARG A 99 12.35 -12.30 -6.88
C ARG A 99 12.24 -13.75 -7.31
N VAL A 100 11.68 -14.00 -8.49
CA VAL A 100 11.57 -15.34 -9.05
C VAL A 100 12.95 -15.93 -9.31
N ASP A 101 13.87 -15.16 -9.90
CA ASP A 101 15.23 -15.60 -10.18
C ASP A 101 15.99 -15.93 -8.90
N LEU A 102 15.85 -15.10 -7.87
CA LEU A 102 16.47 -15.35 -6.57
C LEU A 102 15.91 -16.63 -5.93
N LEU A 103 14.61 -16.84 -6.00
CA LEU A 103 13.98 -18.04 -5.49
C LEU A 103 14.49 -19.29 -6.21
N HIS A 104 14.61 -19.22 -7.54
CA HIS A 104 15.14 -20.32 -8.33
C HIS A 104 16.58 -20.65 -7.95
N SER A 105 17.40 -19.66 -7.61
CA SER A 105 18.79 -19.90 -7.20
C SER A 105 18.87 -20.68 -5.87
N TYR A 106 17.89 -20.58 -5.01
CA TYR A 106 17.82 -21.37 -3.77
C TYR A 106 17.29 -22.78 -4.01
N LEU A 107 16.45 -22.95 -5.03
CA LEU A 107 15.83 -24.24 -5.33
C LEU A 107 16.70 -25.11 -6.26
N ALA A 108 17.63 -24.49 -6.97
CA ALA A 108 18.55 -25.21 -7.85
C ALA A 108 19.71 -25.78 -7.08
#